data_85b3a1e4796822cbb2f2c1b95e9ac12e
#
_entry.id   85b3a1e4796822cbb2f2c1b95e9ac12e
#
_cell.length_a   1.000
_cell.length_b   1.000
_cell.length_c   1.000
_cell.angle_alpha   90.00
_cell.angle_beta   90.00
_cell.angle_gamma   90.00
#
_symmetry.space_group_name_H-M   'P 1'
#
loop_
_entity.id
_entity.type
_entity.pdbx_description
1 polymer ?
#
loop_
_entity_poly.entity_id
_entity_poly.type
_entity_poly.pdbx_seq_one_letter_code
_entity_poly.pdbx_strand_id
1 'polypeptide(L)'
;MKLIKSLVAASAAFVIGFSAFAIDGTEVMSHVYNRQKPDFTQASVLLTLAKNGKVEETRKVGEYGRSKNDLEDIVMVFLDPASVKDTRFLVKANEGKDDDKWIYLPKLKQVRRIASSEGSGSFVGTDFSYDDMSSRKVEDDTHELLKESEDKGNFKDLYVVKSTPKDPKSSQYAYRISWVTKDAWIPTYIEMYDKKGKLLKVNEIKAIKKMPGTNGRVYNIPLENVMSNVQTGHTSTIKMVNILIDKPIDEHKFTTDFLSTGR
;
A
#
# COMPACT_ATOMS: atom_id res chain seq x y z
N MET A 1 -40.80 -64.11 -39.55
CA MET A 1 -39.47 -63.54 -39.81
C MET A 1 -39.58 -62.04 -39.63
N LYS A 2 -39.28 -61.50 -38.43
CA LYS A 2 -39.38 -60.11 -38.11
C LYS A 2 -37.95 -59.57 -37.88
N LEU A 3 -37.49 -58.65 -38.72
CA LEU A 3 -36.20 -57.95 -38.57
C LEU A 3 -36.34 -56.96 -37.48
N ILE A 4 -35.47 -57.00 -36.46
CA ILE A 4 -35.27 -56.01 -35.45
C ILE A 4 -34.17 -55.11 -35.97
N LYS A 5 -34.51 -53.82 -36.20
CA LYS A 5 -33.55 -52.78 -36.52
C LYS A 5 -33.01 -52.17 -35.19
N SER A 6 -31.75 -52.42 -34.89
CA SER A 6 -31.04 -51.77 -33.76
C SER A 6 -30.72 -50.34 -34.10
N LEU A 7 -31.20 -49.41 -33.28
CA LEU A 7 -30.87 -47.98 -33.34
C LEU A 7 -29.69 -47.76 -32.41
N VAL A 8 -28.52 -47.46 -32.95
CA VAL A 8 -27.34 -47.05 -32.17
C VAL A 8 -27.43 -45.53 -32.00
N ALA A 9 -27.71 -45.07 -30.76
CA ALA A 9 -27.67 -43.66 -30.41
C ALA A 9 -26.23 -43.29 -30.07
N ALA A 10 -25.58 -42.49 -30.92
CA ALA A 10 -24.28 -41.90 -30.64
C ALA A 10 -24.46 -40.68 -29.73
N SER A 11 -24.10 -40.81 -28.46
CA SER A 11 -24.04 -39.70 -27.50
C SER A 11 -22.77 -38.90 -27.75
N ALA A 12 -22.90 -37.74 -28.39
CA ALA A 12 -21.81 -36.77 -28.48
C ALA A 12 -21.65 -36.07 -27.11
N ALA A 13 -20.62 -36.44 -26.37
CA ALA A 13 -20.23 -35.70 -25.15
C ALA A 13 -19.63 -34.35 -25.55
N PHE A 14 -20.37 -33.28 -25.30
CA PHE A 14 -19.88 -31.91 -25.47
C PHE A 14 -18.98 -31.58 -24.26
N VAL A 15 -17.65 -31.68 -24.43
CA VAL A 15 -16.68 -31.23 -23.43
C VAL A 15 -16.63 -29.72 -23.53
N ILE A 16 -17.36 -29.04 -22.63
CA ILE A 16 -17.22 -27.61 -22.43
C ILE A 16 -15.87 -27.43 -21.72
N GLY A 17 -14.83 -27.09 -22.48
CA GLY A 17 -13.56 -26.69 -21.96
C GLY A 17 -13.74 -25.34 -21.23
N PHE A 18 -13.75 -25.36 -19.91
CA PHE A 18 -13.53 -24.14 -19.12
C PHE A 18 -12.08 -23.69 -19.40
N SER A 19 -11.91 -22.73 -20.28
CA SER A 19 -10.67 -21.97 -20.34
C SER A 19 -10.58 -21.20 -19.01
N ALA A 20 -9.81 -21.69 -18.05
CA ALA A 20 -9.39 -20.87 -16.92
C ALA A 20 -8.60 -19.71 -17.54
N PHE A 21 -9.18 -18.52 -17.54
CA PHE A 21 -8.43 -17.33 -17.89
C PHE A 21 -7.29 -17.20 -16.87
N ALA A 22 -6.06 -17.24 -17.35
CA ALA A 22 -4.90 -16.97 -16.50
C ALA A 22 -5.04 -15.55 -15.96
N ILE A 23 -4.77 -15.37 -14.66
CA ILE A 23 -4.80 -14.06 -14.01
C ILE A 23 -3.81 -13.12 -14.72
N ASP A 24 -4.18 -11.87 -14.96
CA ASP A 24 -3.29 -10.87 -15.54
C ASP A 24 -2.77 -9.87 -14.48
N GLY A 25 -1.84 -9.00 -14.89
CA GLY A 25 -1.25 -8.01 -13.99
C GLY A 25 -2.26 -7.00 -13.45
N THR A 26 -3.27 -6.63 -14.24
CA THR A 26 -4.33 -5.71 -13.82
C THR A 26 -5.23 -6.34 -12.78
N GLU A 27 -5.58 -7.61 -12.94
CA GLU A 27 -6.38 -8.35 -11.99
C GLU A 27 -5.63 -8.52 -10.65
N VAL A 28 -4.33 -8.85 -10.68
CA VAL A 28 -3.50 -8.91 -9.46
C VAL A 28 -3.50 -7.57 -8.74
N MET A 29 -3.29 -6.45 -9.44
CA MET A 29 -3.25 -5.13 -8.81
C MET A 29 -4.63 -4.65 -8.36
N SER A 30 -5.71 -5.08 -9.01
CA SER A 30 -7.08 -4.85 -8.55
C SER A 30 -7.34 -5.54 -7.21
N HIS A 31 -6.90 -6.78 -7.05
CA HIS A 31 -6.97 -7.47 -5.76
C HIS A 31 -6.13 -6.77 -4.67
N VAL A 32 -4.94 -6.25 -5.02
CA VAL A 32 -4.12 -5.45 -4.09
C VAL A 32 -4.86 -4.21 -3.62
N TYR A 33 -5.47 -3.47 -4.53
CA TYR A 33 -6.20 -2.23 -4.22
C TYR A 33 -7.45 -2.51 -3.37
N ASN A 34 -8.24 -3.51 -3.77
CA ASN A 34 -9.52 -3.86 -3.14
C ASN A 34 -9.39 -4.87 -1.99
N ARG A 35 -8.15 -5.16 -1.52
CA ARG A 35 -7.99 -6.09 -0.40
C ARG A 35 -8.75 -5.62 0.83
N GLN A 36 -9.28 -6.57 1.59
CA GLN A 36 -10.01 -6.27 2.81
C GLN A 36 -9.11 -5.55 3.84
N LYS A 37 -9.57 -4.39 4.31
CA LYS A 37 -8.92 -3.56 5.35
C LYS A 37 -9.84 -3.44 6.57
N PRO A 38 -9.29 -3.20 7.77
CA PRO A 38 -10.11 -2.84 8.93
C PRO A 38 -10.88 -1.55 8.69
N ASP A 39 -12.12 -1.46 9.24
CA ASP A 39 -12.90 -0.23 9.18
C ASP A 39 -12.16 0.92 9.90
N PHE A 40 -11.46 0.58 11.00
CA PHE A 40 -10.59 1.50 11.74
C PHE A 40 -9.29 0.81 12.15
N THR A 41 -8.19 1.56 12.08
CA THR A 41 -6.88 1.14 12.60
C THR A 41 -6.31 2.24 13.48
N GLN A 42 -5.86 1.90 14.68
CA GLN A 42 -5.09 2.77 15.53
C GLN A 42 -3.79 2.07 15.91
N ALA A 43 -2.66 2.72 15.69
CA ALA A 43 -1.36 2.13 15.98
C ALA A 43 -0.40 3.11 16.66
N SER A 44 0.46 2.58 17.51
CA SER A 44 1.72 3.24 17.87
C SER A 44 2.79 2.76 16.90
N VAL A 45 3.53 3.69 16.32
CA VAL A 45 4.53 3.42 15.29
C VAL A 45 5.90 3.88 15.76
N LEU A 46 6.91 3.05 15.58
CA LEU A 46 8.31 3.45 15.62
C LEU A 46 8.78 3.68 14.17
N LEU A 47 9.18 4.91 13.88
CA LEU A 47 9.76 5.29 12.61
C LEU A 47 11.25 5.51 12.81
N THR A 48 12.08 4.64 12.24
CA THR A 48 13.54 4.67 12.39
C THR A 48 14.20 5.11 11.09
N LEU A 49 15.05 6.11 11.16
CA LEU A 49 15.91 6.57 10.08
C LEU A 49 17.31 6.04 10.28
N ALA A 50 17.90 5.48 9.23
CA ALA A 50 19.25 4.96 9.27
C ALA A 50 20.00 5.25 7.97
N LYS A 51 21.31 5.35 8.04
CA LYS A 51 22.21 5.49 6.89
C LYS A 51 23.30 4.45 6.94
N ASN A 52 23.47 3.70 5.85
CA ASN A 52 24.46 2.62 5.76
C ASN A 52 24.39 1.66 6.96
N GLY A 53 23.17 1.31 7.41
CA GLY A 53 22.93 0.42 8.55
C GLY A 53 23.08 1.06 9.94
N LYS A 54 23.51 2.32 10.04
CA LYS A 54 23.64 3.02 11.33
C LYS A 54 22.37 3.84 11.58
N VAL A 55 21.70 3.61 12.70
CA VAL A 55 20.53 4.39 13.13
C VAL A 55 20.95 5.83 13.44
N GLU A 56 20.27 6.79 12.83
CA GLU A 56 20.46 8.23 13.03
C GLU A 56 19.38 8.82 13.93
N GLU A 57 18.12 8.38 13.77
CA GLU A 57 16.99 8.89 14.54
C GLU A 57 15.88 7.83 14.67
N THR A 58 15.19 7.82 15.80
CA THR A 58 13.96 7.04 16.01
C THR A 58 12.86 7.99 16.48
N ARG A 59 11.70 7.91 15.85
CA ARG A 59 10.52 8.74 16.11
C ARG A 59 9.38 7.88 16.63
N LYS A 60 8.60 8.44 17.57
CA LYS A 60 7.32 7.85 17.99
C LYS A 60 6.20 8.58 17.25
N VAL A 61 5.32 7.82 16.63
CA VAL A 61 4.20 8.33 15.84
C VAL A 61 2.93 7.61 16.27
N GLY A 62 1.85 8.35 16.47
CA GLY A 62 0.50 7.81 16.54
C GLY A 62 -0.09 7.79 15.12
N GLU A 63 -0.62 6.65 14.71
CA GLU A 63 -1.28 6.49 13.42
C GLU A 63 -2.74 6.12 13.62
N TYR A 64 -3.60 6.73 12.84
CA TYR A 64 -5.04 6.50 12.81
C TYR A 64 -5.47 6.32 11.37
N GLY A 65 -6.09 5.18 11.06
CA GLY A 65 -6.66 4.85 9.76
C GLY A 65 -8.16 4.68 9.84
N ARG A 66 -8.85 5.06 8.77
CA ARG A 66 -10.27 4.82 8.58
C ARG A 66 -10.49 4.36 7.14
N SER A 67 -11.14 3.19 6.95
CA SER A 67 -11.52 2.69 5.64
C SER A 67 -13.03 2.77 5.48
N LYS A 68 -13.48 3.39 4.37
CA LYS A 68 -14.89 3.51 4.01
C LYS A 68 -15.03 3.48 2.49
N ASN A 69 -15.86 2.58 1.96
CA ASN A 69 -16.07 2.42 0.51
C ASN A 69 -14.73 2.24 -0.25
N ASP A 70 -13.85 1.38 0.24
CA ASP A 70 -12.50 1.09 -0.27
C ASP A 70 -11.52 2.28 -0.27
N LEU A 71 -11.96 3.45 0.21
CA LEU A 71 -11.12 4.63 0.43
C LEU A 71 -10.53 4.60 1.84
N GLU A 72 -9.26 4.99 1.98
CA GLU A 72 -8.55 4.96 3.26
C GLU A 72 -8.01 6.34 3.62
N ASP A 73 -8.56 6.93 4.68
CA ASP A 73 -8.02 8.14 5.29
C ASP A 73 -6.99 7.76 6.35
N ILE A 74 -5.86 8.48 6.40
CA ILE A 74 -4.77 8.24 7.34
C ILE A 74 -4.38 9.53 8.02
N VAL A 75 -4.25 9.49 9.35
CA VAL A 75 -3.67 10.57 10.15
C VAL A 75 -2.45 10.06 10.88
N MET A 76 -1.35 10.80 10.82
CA MET A 76 -0.13 10.55 11.57
C MET A 76 0.19 11.74 12.47
N VAL A 77 0.48 11.49 13.75
CA VAL A 77 0.85 12.47 14.75
C VAL A 77 2.22 12.13 15.29
N PHE A 78 3.21 12.98 15.05
CA PHE A 78 4.56 12.80 15.57
C PHE A 78 4.61 13.21 17.05
N LEU A 79 5.02 12.27 17.90
CA LEU A 79 5.01 12.43 19.36
C LEU A 79 6.40 12.70 19.93
N ASP A 80 7.44 12.20 19.28
CA ASP A 80 8.85 12.26 19.70
C ASP A 80 9.76 12.04 18.48
N PRO A 81 10.96 12.64 18.40
CA PRO A 81 11.59 13.58 19.29
C PRO A 81 11.10 15.04 19.11
N ALA A 82 11.61 15.96 19.91
CA ALA A 82 11.25 17.38 19.89
C ALA A 82 11.43 18.06 18.52
N SER A 83 12.35 17.56 17.68
CA SER A 83 12.60 18.06 16.31
C SER A 83 11.37 17.98 15.40
N VAL A 84 10.53 16.95 15.58
CA VAL A 84 9.33 16.66 14.76
C VAL A 84 8.03 16.62 15.57
N LYS A 85 8.13 16.73 16.92
CA LYS A 85 6.96 16.65 17.80
C LYS A 85 5.86 17.61 17.36
N ASP A 86 4.60 17.13 17.47
CA ASP A 86 3.38 17.84 17.07
C ASP A 86 3.25 18.10 15.56
N THR A 87 4.17 17.61 14.72
CA THR A 87 3.90 17.51 13.28
C THR A 87 2.75 16.55 13.07
N ARG A 88 1.75 16.95 12.28
CA ARG A 88 0.56 16.13 11.98
C ARG A 88 0.37 16.07 10.48
N PHE A 89 0.04 14.89 9.98
CA PHE A 89 -0.16 14.65 8.55
C PHE A 89 -1.50 13.95 8.34
N LEU A 90 -2.24 14.36 7.32
CA LEU A 90 -3.52 13.79 6.94
C LEU A 90 -3.49 13.47 5.44
N VAL A 91 -3.87 12.26 5.11
CA VAL A 91 -4.28 11.84 3.77
C VAL A 91 -5.78 11.60 3.80
N LYS A 92 -6.51 12.18 2.87
CA LYS A 92 -7.92 11.85 2.59
C LYS A 92 -8.01 11.26 1.21
N ALA A 93 -8.41 10.00 1.15
CA ALA A 93 -8.64 9.32 -0.10
C ALA A 93 -9.87 9.90 -0.82
N ASN A 94 -9.77 10.00 -2.15
CA ASN A 94 -10.85 10.50 -2.99
C ASN A 94 -11.20 9.47 -4.06
N GLU A 95 -12.48 9.35 -4.37
CA GLU A 95 -12.93 8.59 -5.52
C GLU A 95 -12.66 9.39 -6.81
N GLY A 96 -12.12 8.73 -7.84
CA GLY A 96 -11.95 9.30 -9.20
C GLY A 96 -10.92 10.43 -9.34
N LYS A 97 -10.19 10.84 -8.28
CA LYS A 97 -9.13 11.86 -8.31
C LYS A 97 -8.03 11.57 -7.31
N ASP A 98 -6.93 12.33 -7.36
CA ASP A 98 -5.82 12.23 -6.41
C ASP A 98 -6.28 12.43 -4.97
N ASP A 99 -5.60 11.76 -4.03
CA ASP A 99 -5.81 11.94 -2.61
C ASP A 99 -5.38 13.34 -2.17
N ASP A 100 -6.16 13.93 -1.29
CA ASP A 100 -5.81 15.20 -0.67
C ASP A 100 -4.85 14.95 0.51
N LYS A 101 -3.77 15.72 0.57
CA LYS A 101 -2.74 15.61 1.61
C LYS A 101 -2.52 16.95 2.30
N TRP A 102 -2.47 16.94 3.63
CA TRP A 102 -2.16 18.13 4.43
C TRP A 102 -1.12 17.81 5.50
N ILE A 103 -0.30 18.80 5.81
CA ILE A 103 0.65 18.71 6.91
C ILE A 103 0.54 19.97 7.79
N TYR A 104 0.47 19.75 9.10
CA TYR A 104 0.66 20.79 10.10
C TYR A 104 2.11 20.84 10.54
N LEU A 105 2.71 22.00 10.47
CA LEU A 105 4.09 22.26 10.89
C LEU A 105 4.06 23.11 12.15
N PRO A 106 4.41 22.57 13.34
CA PRO A 106 4.23 23.26 14.62
C PRO A 106 5.08 24.54 14.72
N LYS A 107 6.28 24.56 14.12
CA LYS A 107 7.14 25.75 14.09
C LYS A 107 6.52 26.93 13.33
N LEU A 108 5.71 26.63 12.31
CA LEU A 108 5.02 27.62 11.50
C LEU A 108 3.58 27.86 11.99
N LYS A 109 3.07 27.01 12.88
CA LYS A 109 1.68 27.01 13.37
C LYS A 109 0.65 27.03 12.22
N GLN A 110 0.95 26.32 11.14
CA GLN A 110 0.14 26.33 9.92
C GLN A 110 -0.15 24.93 9.41
N VAL A 111 -1.38 24.72 8.95
CA VAL A 111 -1.76 23.60 8.12
C VAL A 111 -1.51 23.98 6.66
N ARG A 112 -0.74 23.16 5.95
CA ARG A 112 -0.45 23.36 4.52
C ARG A 112 -0.94 22.15 3.74
N ARG A 113 -1.64 22.39 2.64
CA ARG A 113 -1.95 21.36 1.66
C ARG A 113 -0.70 21.05 0.84
N ILE A 114 -0.43 19.78 0.62
CA ILE A 114 0.62 19.31 -0.28
C ILE A 114 0.04 19.30 -1.70
N ALA A 115 0.60 20.10 -2.58
CA ALA A 115 0.20 20.11 -3.98
C ALA A 115 0.66 18.81 -4.69
N SER A 116 -0.03 18.37 -5.75
CA SER A 116 0.36 17.18 -6.52
C SER A 116 1.79 17.31 -7.07
N SER A 117 2.22 18.51 -7.44
CA SER A 117 3.61 18.78 -7.88
C SER A 117 4.68 18.59 -6.78
N GLU A 118 4.28 18.57 -5.52
CA GLU A 118 5.15 18.33 -4.36
C GLU A 118 5.14 16.88 -3.89
N GLY A 119 4.32 16.02 -4.52
CA GLY A 119 4.11 14.63 -4.13
C GLY A 119 5.38 13.79 -4.05
N SER A 120 6.37 14.07 -4.90
CA SER A 120 7.69 13.43 -4.87
C SER A 120 8.59 13.90 -3.72
N GLY A 121 8.21 14.95 -2.99
CA GLY A 121 8.97 15.47 -1.85
C GLY A 121 9.02 14.45 -0.70
N SER A 122 10.12 14.51 0.08
CA SER A 122 10.32 13.61 1.22
C SER A 122 9.27 13.85 2.31
N PHE A 123 8.62 12.78 2.77
CA PHE A 123 7.70 12.80 3.89
C PHE A 123 8.47 12.97 5.21
N VAL A 124 8.45 14.17 5.75
CA VAL A 124 9.09 14.54 7.04
C VAL A 124 10.55 14.04 7.14
N GLY A 125 11.31 14.11 6.04
CA GLY A 125 12.72 13.72 6.00
C GLY A 125 12.97 12.19 5.97
N THR A 126 11.95 11.40 5.66
CA THR A 126 12.07 9.94 5.44
C THR A 126 12.39 9.63 3.97
N ASP A 127 12.65 8.34 3.68
CA ASP A 127 12.76 7.84 2.30
C ASP A 127 11.41 7.67 1.61
N PHE A 128 10.32 7.69 2.35
CA PHE A 128 8.99 7.80 1.77
C PHE A 128 8.78 9.21 1.21
N SER A 129 8.14 9.31 0.06
CA SER A 129 7.62 10.58 -0.44
C SER A 129 6.17 10.78 0.02
N TYR A 130 5.63 11.98 -0.16
CA TYR A 130 4.20 12.21 0.11
C TYR A 130 3.30 11.31 -0.75
N ASP A 131 3.72 10.97 -1.97
CA ASP A 131 2.95 10.05 -2.83
C ASP A 131 3.06 8.59 -2.38
N ASP A 132 4.20 8.20 -1.79
CA ASP A 132 4.35 6.85 -1.22
C ASP A 132 3.45 6.64 0.02
N MET A 133 2.89 7.71 0.62
CA MET A 133 1.94 7.66 1.74
C MET A 133 0.49 7.50 1.31
N SER A 134 0.20 7.36 0.03
CA SER A 134 -1.13 7.16 -0.55
C SER A 134 -1.20 5.89 -1.37
N SER A 135 -2.39 5.32 -1.49
CA SER A 135 -2.62 4.22 -2.44
C SER A 135 -2.73 4.76 -3.85
N ARG A 136 -1.92 4.23 -4.77
CA ARG A 136 -2.06 4.55 -6.19
C ARG A 136 -3.17 3.70 -6.81
N LYS A 137 -4.04 4.32 -7.61
CA LYS A 137 -5.18 3.65 -8.23
C LYS A 137 -4.73 2.72 -9.35
N VAL A 138 -5.48 1.65 -9.55
CA VAL A 138 -5.18 0.65 -10.58
C VAL A 138 -5.22 1.28 -11.98
N GLU A 139 -6.18 2.14 -12.23
CA GLU A 139 -6.37 2.81 -13.53
C GLU A 139 -5.28 3.82 -13.89
N ASP A 140 -4.45 4.25 -12.93
CA ASP A 140 -3.37 5.22 -13.19
C ASP A 140 -2.16 4.59 -13.89
N ASP A 141 -2.04 3.26 -13.82
CA ASP A 141 -0.92 2.51 -14.39
C ASP A 141 -1.40 1.48 -15.43
N THR A 142 -0.50 1.03 -16.27
CA THR A 142 -0.61 -0.24 -17.00
C THR A 142 0.11 -1.31 -16.20
N HIS A 143 -0.47 -2.52 -16.14
CA HIS A 143 0.05 -3.62 -15.32
C HIS A 143 0.35 -4.82 -16.19
N GLU A 144 1.59 -5.31 -16.12
CA GLU A 144 2.07 -6.47 -16.82
C GLU A 144 2.45 -7.55 -15.81
N LEU A 145 1.85 -8.75 -15.90
CA LEU A 145 2.26 -9.90 -15.11
C LEU A 145 3.57 -10.46 -15.68
N LEU A 146 4.67 -10.26 -14.97
CA LEU A 146 5.98 -10.75 -15.40
C LEU A 146 6.19 -12.22 -15.07
N LYS A 147 5.67 -12.66 -13.89
CA LYS A 147 5.77 -14.05 -13.41
C LYS A 147 4.57 -14.39 -12.55
N GLU A 148 4.08 -15.62 -12.69
CA GLU A 148 3.02 -16.16 -11.84
C GLU A 148 3.53 -16.66 -10.49
N SER A 149 4.82 -16.95 -10.37
CA SER A 149 5.45 -17.46 -9.15
C SER A 149 6.91 -17.08 -9.07
N GLU A 150 7.29 -16.40 -7.99
CA GLU A 150 8.69 -16.12 -7.64
C GLU A 150 8.80 -15.95 -6.11
N ASP A 151 9.91 -16.40 -5.55
CA ASP A 151 10.26 -16.19 -4.15
C ASP A 151 10.99 -14.85 -3.99
N LYS A 152 10.65 -14.06 -2.96
CA LYS A 152 11.35 -12.80 -2.69
C LYS A 152 11.37 -12.49 -1.17
N GLY A 153 12.56 -12.20 -0.65
CA GLY A 153 12.73 -11.93 0.78
C GLY A 153 12.25 -13.12 1.63
N ASN A 154 11.38 -12.84 2.59
CA ASN A 154 10.82 -13.85 3.50
C ASN A 154 9.57 -14.55 2.94
N PHE A 155 9.13 -14.22 1.74
CA PHE A 155 7.87 -14.68 1.16
C PHE A 155 8.11 -15.57 -0.05
N LYS A 156 7.19 -16.51 -0.26
CA LYS A 156 7.27 -17.54 -1.29
C LYS A 156 6.08 -17.44 -2.23
N ASP A 157 6.25 -17.95 -3.47
CA ASP A 157 5.19 -18.12 -4.46
C ASP A 157 4.40 -16.83 -4.70
N LEU A 158 5.09 -15.75 -5.08
CA LEU A 158 4.52 -14.43 -5.29
C LEU A 158 4.24 -14.17 -6.77
N TYR A 159 3.16 -13.46 -7.09
CA TYR A 159 3.00 -12.82 -8.38
C TYR A 159 4.01 -11.70 -8.54
N VAL A 160 4.59 -11.55 -9.73
CA VAL A 160 5.49 -10.43 -10.06
C VAL A 160 4.83 -9.56 -11.11
N VAL A 161 4.51 -8.32 -10.73
CA VAL A 161 3.79 -7.38 -11.61
C VAL A 161 4.63 -6.13 -11.82
N LYS A 162 4.78 -5.73 -13.09
CA LYS A 162 5.33 -4.44 -13.47
C LYS A 162 4.20 -3.45 -13.67
N SER A 163 4.25 -2.32 -12.97
CA SER A 163 3.28 -1.23 -13.07
C SER A 163 3.96 0.01 -13.64
N THR A 164 3.46 0.51 -14.76
CA THR A 164 3.99 1.68 -15.47
C THR A 164 2.95 2.79 -15.53
N PRO A 165 3.25 4.01 -15.03
CA PRO A 165 2.32 5.14 -15.09
C PRO A 165 1.87 5.44 -16.52
N LYS A 166 0.55 5.54 -16.74
CA LYS A 166 -0.03 5.95 -18.05
C LYS A 166 0.34 7.39 -18.40
N ASP A 167 0.32 8.28 -17.38
CA ASP A 167 0.92 9.60 -17.48
C ASP A 167 2.28 9.60 -16.76
N PRO A 168 3.39 9.73 -17.49
CA PRO A 168 4.72 9.78 -16.88
C PRO A 168 4.92 10.92 -15.88
N LYS A 169 4.10 11.98 -15.93
CA LYS A 169 4.19 13.12 -15.01
C LYS A 169 3.48 12.84 -13.68
N SER A 170 2.57 11.87 -13.64
CA SER A 170 1.79 11.53 -12.43
C SER A 170 2.58 10.74 -11.38
N SER A 171 3.85 10.43 -11.61
CA SER A 171 4.69 9.68 -10.67
C SER A 171 6.15 10.09 -10.80
N GLN A 172 6.90 10.08 -9.71
CA GLN A 172 8.35 10.23 -9.73
C GLN A 172 9.08 9.01 -10.32
N TYR A 173 8.42 7.85 -10.35
CA TYR A 173 8.97 6.59 -10.84
C TYR A 173 8.64 6.40 -12.33
N ALA A 174 9.58 5.82 -13.10
CA ALA A 174 9.33 5.38 -14.46
C ALA A 174 8.41 4.15 -14.46
N TYR A 175 8.66 3.21 -13.55
CA TYR A 175 7.86 2.02 -13.31
C TYR A 175 8.18 1.44 -11.92
N ARG A 176 7.34 0.50 -11.47
CA ARG A 176 7.55 -0.32 -10.27
C ARG A 176 7.46 -1.79 -10.65
N ILE A 177 8.20 -2.64 -9.93
CA ILE A 177 8.02 -4.09 -9.97
C ILE A 177 7.63 -4.54 -8.57
N SER A 178 6.47 -5.19 -8.45
CA SER A 178 5.87 -5.59 -7.17
C SER A 178 5.78 -7.10 -7.08
N TRP A 179 6.22 -7.67 -5.95
CA TRP A 179 6.03 -9.07 -5.57
C TRP A 179 4.85 -9.15 -4.61
N VAL A 180 3.77 -9.80 -5.04
CA VAL A 180 2.45 -9.79 -4.39
C VAL A 180 2.09 -11.17 -3.89
N THR A 181 1.70 -11.29 -2.61
CA THR A 181 1.21 -12.54 -2.02
C THR A 181 -0.12 -12.96 -2.64
N LYS A 182 -0.29 -14.27 -2.89
CA LYS A 182 -1.49 -14.83 -3.54
C LYS A 182 -2.70 -14.95 -2.60
N ASP A 183 -2.45 -15.07 -1.28
CA ASP A 183 -3.50 -15.24 -0.27
C ASP A 183 -3.96 -13.93 0.37
N ALA A 184 -3.05 -12.96 0.53
CA ALA A 184 -3.31 -11.71 1.23
C ALA A 184 -3.35 -10.48 0.31
N TRP A 185 -2.95 -10.63 -0.96
CA TRP A 185 -2.85 -9.55 -1.94
C TRP A 185 -2.03 -8.36 -1.44
N ILE A 186 -0.93 -8.64 -0.72
CA ILE A 186 -0.03 -7.64 -0.19
C ILE A 186 1.25 -7.62 -1.03
N PRO A 187 1.64 -6.47 -1.59
CA PRO A 187 2.94 -6.30 -2.21
C PRO A 187 4.02 -6.27 -1.12
N THR A 188 4.72 -7.39 -0.94
CA THR A 188 5.71 -7.55 0.14
C THR A 188 7.08 -7.02 -0.24
N TYR A 189 7.33 -6.83 -1.51
CA TYR A 189 8.57 -6.26 -2.04
C TYR A 189 8.25 -5.44 -3.28
N ILE A 190 8.74 -4.20 -3.33
CA ILE A 190 8.52 -3.30 -4.47
C ILE A 190 9.85 -2.65 -4.85
N GLU A 191 10.29 -2.86 -6.07
CA GLU A 191 11.38 -2.11 -6.68
C GLU A 191 10.82 -0.90 -7.43
N MET A 192 11.39 0.28 -7.19
CA MET A 192 10.96 1.55 -7.77
C MET A 192 12.10 2.16 -8.57
N TYR A 193 11.86 2.38 -9.86
CA TYR A 193 12.87 2.82 -10.80
C TYR A 193 12.69 4.30 -11.16
N ASP A 194 13.78 5.07 -11.14
CA ASP A 194 13.78 6.49 -11.51
C ASP A 194 13.48 6.70 -13.00
N LYS A 195 13.34 7.96 -13.41
CA LYS A 195 13.04 8.34 -14.82
C LYS A 195 14.13 7.93 -15.81
N LYS A 196 15.31 7.54 -15.34
CA LYS A 196 16.40 7.00 -16.17
C LYS A 196 16.43 5.48 -16.18
N GLY A 197 15.46 4.82 -15.54
CA GLY A 197 15.37 3.36 -15.45
C GLY A 197 16.37 2.75 -14.46
N LYS A 198 16.97 3.54 -13.55
CA LYS A 198 17.84 3.03 -12.50
C LYS A 198 17.03 2.75 -11.25
N LEU A 199 17.35 1.66 -10.55
CA LEU A 199 16.74 1.36 -9.25
C LEU A 199 17.03 2.51 -8.27
N LEU A 200 15.96 3.11 -7.75
CA LEU A 200 16.01 4.25 -6.85
C LEU A 200 15.71 3.84 -5.42
N LYS A 201 14.58 3.14 -5.23
CA LYS A 201 14.11 2.72 -3.91
C LYS A 201 13.65 1.27 -3.95
N VAL A 202 13.72 0.65 -2.78
CA VAL A 202 13.10 -0.65 -2.49
C VAL A 202 12.23 -0.50 -1.28
N ASN A 203 10.98 -0.94 -1.38
CA ASN A 203 10.07 -1.07 -0.25
C ASN A 203 9.90 -2.54 0.09
N GLU A 204 10.13 -2.93 1.34
CA GLU A 204 10.04 -4.32 1.80
C GLU A 204 9.19 -4.44 3.05
N ILE A 205 8.16 -5.28 3.02
CA ILE A 205 7.42 -5.71 4.19
C ILE A 205 8.17 -6.88 4.83
N LYS A 206 8.60 -6.72 6.08
CA LYS A 206 9.37 -7.75 6.80
C LYS A 206 8.48 -8.78 7.48
N ALA A 207 7.28 -8.38 7.91
CA ALA A 207 6.35 -9.24 8.62
C ALA A 207 4.90 -8.84 8.37
N ILE A 208 4.02 -9.84 8.27
CA ILE A 208 2.56 -9.70 8.20
C ILE A 208 1.97 -10.49 9.35
N LYS A 209 0.99 -9.91 10.05
CA LYS A 209 0.26 -10.57 11.13
C LYS A 209 -1.21 -10.70 10.77
N LYS A 210 -1.77 -11.91 10.94
CA LYS A 210 -3.23 -12.13 10.91
C LYS A 210 -3.82 -11.63 12.23
N MET A 211 -4.76 -10.71 12.15
CA MET A 211 -5.45 -10.14 13.32
C MET A 211 -6.95 -10.32 13.19
N PRO A 212 -7.60 -10.86 14.23
CA PRO A 212 -9.06 -10.96 14.25
C PRO A 212 -9.65 -9.56 14.41
N GLY A 213 -10.58 -9.23 13.51
CA GLY A 213 -11.41 -8.04 13.59
C GLY A 213 -12.77 -8.32 14.23
N THR A 214 -13.68 -7.37 14.12
CA THR A 214 -15.07 -7.55 14.50
C THR A 214 -15.82 -8.39 13.45
N ASN A 215 -16.95 -8.97 13.85
CA ASN A 215 -17.84 -9.74 12.94
C ASN A 215 -17.17 -10.94 12.25
N GLY A 216 -16.17 -11.57 12.87
CA GLY A 216 -15.49 -12.75 12.32
C GLY A 216 -14.52 -12.48 11.17
N ARG A 217 -14.27 -11.22 10.81
CA ARG A 217 -13.27 -10.84 9.83
C ARG A 217 -11.86 -11.12 10.36
N VAL A 218 -10.94 -11.45 9.46
CA VAL A 218 -9.51 -11.62 9.78
C VAL A 218 -8.71 -10.79 8.79
N TYR A 219 -7.86 -9.90 9.30
CA TYR A 219 -7.07 -9.00 8.47
C TYR A 219 -5.59 -9.39 8.47
N ASN A 220 -4.97 -9.27 7.31
CA ASN A 220 -3.52 -9.39 7.16
C ASN A 220 -2.90 -8.00 7.30
N ILE A 221 -2.24 -7.72 8.43
CA ILE A 221 -1.67 -6.40 8.76
C ILE A 221 -0.15 -6.43 8.59
N PRO A 222 0.43 -5.63 7.69
CA PRO A 222 1.87 -5.41 7.63
C PRO A 222 2.36 -4.78 8.94
N LEU A 223 3.33 -5.41 9.60
CA LEU A 223 3.85 -4.91 10.88
C LEU A 223 5.09 -4.06 10.74
N GLU A 224 5.90 -4.35 9.75
CA GLU A 224 7.18 -3.68 9.55
C GLU A 224 7.43 -3.45 8.07
N ASN A 225 7.61 -2.19 7.69
CA ASN A 225 7.81 -1.72 6.34
C ASN A 225 9.12 -0.93 6.27
N VAL A 226 10.02 -1.34 5.38
CA VAL A 226 11.34 -0.74 5.19
C VAL A 226 11.41 -0.13 3.81
N MET A 227 11.56 1.20 3.73
CA MET A 227 11.88 1.92 2.50
C MET A 227 13.39 2.18 2.47
N SER A 228 14.07 1.67 1.45
CA SER A 228 15.49 1.86 1.25
C SER A 228 15.75 2.69 -0.01
N ASN A 229 16.45 3.80 0.12
CA ASN A 229 17.00 4.52 -1.02
C ASN A 229 18.36 3.93 -1.37
N VAL A 230 18.41 3.12 -2.42
CA VAL A 230 19.61 2.36 -2.78
C VAL A 230 20.72 3.24 -3.36
N GLN A 231 20.39 4.46 -3.81
CA GLN A 231 21.37 5.40 -4.38
C GLN A 231 22.07 6.21 -3.27
N THR A 232 21.44 6.41 -2.12
CA THR A 232 22.00 7.19 -1.00
C THR A 232 22.44 6.34 0.18
N GLY A 233 22.00 5.07 0.24
CA GLY A 233 22.21 4.18 1.39
C GLY A 233 21.39 4.54 2.62
N HIS A 234 20.40 5.45 2.49
CA HIS A 234 19.48 5.81 3.57
C HIS A 234 18.28 4.87 3.59
N THR A 235 17.77 4.58 4.79
CA THR A 235 16.61 3.71 5.02
C THR A 235 15.66 4.30 6.05
N SER A 236 14.36 4.10 5.84
CA SER A 236 13.31 4.46 6.78
C SER A 236 12.46 3.24 7.09
N THR A 237 12.38 2.85 8.36
CA THR A 237 11.59 1.71 8.83
C THR A 237 10.37 2.21 9.59
N ILE A 238 9.18 1.83 9.14
CA ILE A 238 7.91 1.99 9.85
C ILE A 238 7.59 0.66 10.53
N LYS A 239 7.53 0.65 11.86
CA LYS A 239 7.20 -0.54 12.65
C LYS A 239 6.00 -0.26 13.55
N MET A 240 4.91 -0.98 13.32
CA MET A 240 3.73 -0.96 14.18
C MET A 240 3.99 -1.77 15.45
N VAL A 241 3.82 -1.16 16.62
CA VAL A 241 4.10 -1.82 17.92
C VAL A 241 2.84 -2.15 18.71
N ASN A 242 1.85 -1.26 18.73
CA ASN A 242 0.55 -1.50 19.36
C ASN A 242 -0.53 -1.22 18.32
N ILE A 243 -1.34 -2.21 18.01
CA ILE A 243 -2.35 -2.09 16.97
C ILE A 243 -3.71 -2.45 17.55
N LEU A 244 -4.67 -1.56 17.36
CA LEU A 244 -6.10 -1.78 17.61
C LEU A 244 -6.82 -1.68 16.27
N ILE A 245 -7.67 -2.64 15.96
CA ILE A 245 -8.45 -2.66 14.73
C ILE A 245 -9.94 -2.68 15.04
N ASP A 246 -10.74 -2.15 14.12
CA ASP A 246 -12.22 -2.09 14.20
C ASP A 246 -12.74 -1.44 15.49
N LYS A 247 -11.92 -0.60 16.14
CA LYS A 247 -12.39 0.26 17.24
C LYS A 247 -12.71 1.63 16.68
N PRO A 248 -13.95 2.12 16.84
CA PRO A 248 -14.35 3.43 16.35
C PRO A 248 -13.38 4.53 16.79
N ILE A 249 -13.02 5.40 15.86
CA ILE A 249 -12.17 6.57 16.08
C ILE A 249 -13.04 7.79 15.82
N ASP A 250 -12.86 8.84 16.65
CA ASP A 250 -13.55 10.10 16.45
C ASP A 250 -13.27 10.64 15.05
N GLU A 251 -14.32 10.88 14.29
CA GLU A 251 -14.24 11.35 12.90
C GLU A 251 -13.55 12.71 12.77
N HIS A 252 -13.60 13.52 13.83
CA HIS A 252 -12.89 14.79 13.89
C HIS A 252 -11.36 14.64 13.68
N LYS A 253 -10.78 13.49 14.06
CA LYS A 253 -9.34 13.22 13.81
C LYS A 253 -8.97 13.29 12.32
N PHE A 254 -9.90 13.00 11.43
CA PHE A 254 -9.67 13.01 9.98
C PHE A 254 -10.03 14.36 9.34
N THR A 255 -9.76 15.47 10.06
CA THR A 255 -10.05 16.83 9.59
C THR A 255 -8.81 17.73 9.65
N THR A 256 -8.80 18.79 8.84
CA THR A 256 -7.76 19.83 8.90
C THR A 256 -7.83 20.61 10.20
N ASP A 257 -9.00 20.68 10.86
CA ASP A 257 -9.15 21.29 12.17
C ASP A 257 -8.38 20.51 13.24
N PHE A 258 -8.52 19.18 13.26
CA PHE A 258 -7.68 18.34 14.13
C PHE A 258 -6.19 18.55 13.84
N LEU A 259 -5.78 18.71 12.60
CA LEU A 259 -4.37 18.99 12.29
C LEU A 259 -3.91 20.30 12.95
N SER A 260 -4.73 21.34 12.98
CA SER A 260 -4.36 22.63 13.55
C SER A 260 -4.38 22.62 15.08
N THR A 261 -5.39 22.00 15.69
CA THR A 261 -5.65 22.05 17.14
C THR A 261 -5.02 20.89 17.91
N GLY A 262 -4.92 19.69 17.30
CA GLY A 262 -4.47 18.46 17.95
C GLY A 262 -5.49 17.82 18.88
N ARG A 263 -6.73 18.32 18.86
CA ARG A 263 -7.82 17.90 19.76
C ARG A 263 -9.15 18.08 19.07
#